data_de42e03375a9bdfc1812ecd4f70d2a00
#
_entry.id   de42e03375a9bdfc1812ecd4f70d2a00
#
_cell.length_a   1.000
_cell.length_b   1.000
_cell.length_c   1.000
_cell.angle_alpha   90.00
_cell.angle_beta   90.00
_cell.angle_gamma   90.00
#
_symmetry.space_group_name_H-M   'P 1'
#
loop_
_entity.id
_entity.type
_entity.pdbx_description
1 polymer ?
#
loop_
_entity_poly.entity_id
_entity_poly.type
_entity_poly.pdbx_seq_one_letter_code
_entity_poly.pdbx_strand_id
1 'polypeptide(L)'
;MKTTFKNKVVLVTGGSFGIGRATAITFAKKGAKVVIADWKENEETMNIIENISSDAIFVKCDVSKSDDVKALIEKTIDTFGRLDFAFNNAGIEGTSAPTQDCTEENWDKTISVNLKGIWLCMKYEIPEMLKTGKGAIVNCASVAGLVGFQGLPAYVASKHGVIGLTKTAALEYAKLGIRVNVVCPGVIQTPMIDRLTGKKKEAIEQFTGLEPIGRFGNPEEIADAVLWLCSDEASFVTGLAMPVDGGFVAQ
;
A
#
# COMPACT_ATOMS: atom_id res chain seq x y z
N MET A 1 -20.76 -7.08 13.75
CA MET A 1 -20.22 -5.99 14.59
C MET A 1 -19.51 -5.00 13.67
N LYS A 2 -19.60 -3.67 13.91
CA LYS A 2 -18.77 -2.74 13.14
C LYS A 2 -17.33 -2.89 13.62
N THR A 3 -16.42 -3.34 12.76
CA THR A 3 -14.98 -3.42 13.04
C THR A 3 -14.49 -2.07 13.55
N THR A 4 -13.84 -2.06 14.70
CA THR A 4 -13.25 -0.85 15.29
C THR A 4 -11.74 -1.05 15.48
N PHE A 5 -10.99 -0.01 15.21
CA PHE A 5 -9.54 0.03 15.40
C PHE A 5 -9.13 0.95 16.57
N LYS A 6 -10.07 1.18 17.49
CA LYS A 6 -9.84 2.05 18.65
C LYS A 6 -8.59 1.63 19.43
N ASN A 7 -7.74 2.59 19.75
CA ASN A 7 -6.46 2.41 20.43
C ASN A 7 -5.43 1.56 19.65
N LYS A 8 -5.63 1.34 18.35
CA LYS A 8 -4.70 0.66 17.46
C LYS A 8 -3.88 1.69 16.67
N VAL A 9 -2.64 1.35 16.39
CA VAL A 9 -1.72 2.18 15.61
C VAL A 9 -1.54 1.58 14.23
N VAL A 10 -1.80 2.36 13.19
CA VAL A 10 -1.59 1.99 11.80
C VAL A 10 -0.56 2.90 11.14
N LEU A 11 0.38 2.32 10.43
CA LEU A 11 1.30 3.01 9.55
C LEU A 11 0.83 2.86 8.09
N VAL A 12 0.79 3.97 7.35
CA VAL A 12 0.46 3.99 5.92
C VAL A 12 1.56 4.70 5.15
N THR A 13 2.30 3.98 4.33
CA THR A 13 3.29 4.59 3.42
C THR A 13 2.66 5.04 2.11
N GLY A 14 3.14 6.14 1.53
CA GLY A 14 2.44 6.80 0.41
C GLY A 14 1.06 7.30 0.83
N GLY A 15 0.92 7.72 2.10
CA GLY A 15 -0.37 8.03 2.72
C GLY A 15 -0.91 9.43 2.43
N SER A 16 -0.16 10.28 1.74
CA SER A 16 -0.59 11.64 1.43
C SER A 16 -1.62 11.74 0.31
N PHE A 17 -1.67 10.77 -0.61
CA PHE A 17 -2.50 10.84 -1.82
C PHE A 17 -3.14 9.48 -2.16
N GLY A 18 -4.16 9.49 -3.03
CA GLY A 18 -4.75 8.32 -3.65
C GLY A 18 -5.20 7.23 -2.67
N ILE A 19 -4.81 5.99 -2.94
CA ILE A 19 -5.19 4.82 -2.13
C ILE A 19 -4.70 4.95 -0.68
N GLY A 20 -3.45 5.38 -0.48
CA GLY A 20 -2.89 5.54 0.86
C GLY A 20 -3.66 6.57 1.69
N ARG A 21 -4.00 7.73 1.09
CA ARG A 21 -4.84 8.76 1.72
C ARG A 21 -6.20 8.20 2.13
N ALA A 22 -6.90 7.54 1.22
CA ALA A 22 -8.21 6.95 1.50
C ALA A 22 -8.13 5.92 2.63
N THR A 23 -7.08 5.10 2.65
CA THR A 23 -6.83 4.11 3.70
C THR A 23 -6.57 4.78 5.05
N ALA A 24 -5.70 5.79 5.10
CA ALA A 24 -5.40 6.53 6.32
C ALA A 24 -6.66 7.19 6.92
N ILE A 25 -7.45 7.86 6.09
CA ILE A 25 -8.72 8.48 6.50
C ILE A 25 -9.73 7.44 6.98
N THR A 26 -9.80 6.28 6.31
CA THR A 26 -10.76 5.22 6.69
C THR A 26 -10.37 4.58 8.03
N PHE A 27 -9.09 4.34 8.29
CA PHE A 27 -8.62 3.92 9.61
C PHE A 27 -8.91 4.94 10.71
N ALA A 28 -8.67 6.24 10.45
CA ALA A 28 -8.99 7.32 11.38
C ALA A 28 -10.48 7.33 11.73
N LYS A 29 -11.38 7.21 10.73
CA LYS A 29 -12.84 7.11 10.93
C LYS A 29 -13.24 5.89 11.79
N LYS A 30 -12.41 4.86 11.86
CA LYS A 30 -12.62 3.67 12.70
C LYS A 30 -11.91 3.76 14.06
N GLY A 31 -11.32 4.91 14.38
CA GLY A 31 -10.72 5.21 15.68
C GLY A 31 -9.27 4.76 15.85
N ALA A 32 -8.56 4.44 14.77
CA ALA A 32 -7.13 4.17 14.83
C ALA A 32 -6.32 5.45 15.02
N LYS A 33 -5.16 5.33 15.66
CA LYS A 33 -4.07 6.30 15.58
C LYS A 33 -3.31 6.07 14.28
N VAL A 34 -3.04 7.12 13.52
CA VAL A 34 -2.55 7.01 12.14
C VAL A 34 -1.17 7.64 11.99
N VAL A 35 -0.23 6.89 11.43
CA VAL A 35 1.05 7.41 10.96
C VAL A 35 1.01 7.46 9.45
N ILE A 36 1.14 8.66 8.89
CA ILE A 36 1.27 8.88 7.45
C ILE A 36 2.75 9.06 7.15
N ALA A 37 3.29 8.18 6.30
CA ALA A 37 4.64 8.33 5.78
C ALA A 37 4.58 8.62 4.28
N ASP A 38 5.24 9.69 3.85
CA ASP A 38 5.32 10.05 2.44
C ASP A 38 6.57 10.93 2.20
N TRP A 39 7.04 10.98 0.97
CA TRP A 39 8.13 11.91 0.59
C TRP A 39 7.66 13.36 0.52
N LYS A 40 6.34 13.57 0.38
CA LYS A 40 5.69 14.89 0.34
C LYS A 40 4.44 14.89 1.23
N GLU A 41 4.39 15.84 2.14
CA GLU A 41 3.22 16.09 2.98
C GLU A 41 2.03 16.61 2.17
N ASN A 42 0.84 16.27 2.62
CA ASN A 42 -0.42 16.84 2.15
C ASN A 42 -1.23 17.35 3.34
N GLU A 43 -1.21 18.67 3.54
CA GLU A 43 -1.92 19.34 4.64
C GLU A 43 -3.43 19.04 4.64
N GLU A 44 -4.06 18.93 3.48
CA GLU A 44 -5.48 18.58 3.38
C GLU A 44 -5.76 17.20 3.99
N THR A 45 -4.89 16.22 3.76
CA THR A 45 -5.04 14.88 4.34
C THR A 45 -4.92 14.93 5.86
N MET A 46 -3.93 15.65 6.38
CA MET A 46 -3.76 15.81 7.83
C MET A 46 -4.96 16.52 8.45
N ASN A 47 -5.40 17.64 7.88
CA ASN A 47 -6.57 18.39 8.35
C ASN A 47 -7.84 17.52 8.38
N ILE A 48 -8.07 16.67 7.40
CA ILE A 48 -9.22 15.75 7.39
C ILE A 48 -9.15 14.79 8.58
N ILE A 49 -7.97 14.20 8.85
CA ILE A 49 -7.82 13.24 9.94
C ILE A 49 -7.96 13.93 11.30
N GLU A 50 -7.39 15.10 11.48
CA GLU A 50 -7.52 15.92 12.72
C GLU A 50 -8.98 16.28 13.01
N ASN A 51 -9.75 16.63 11.97
CA ASN A 51 -11.19 16.93 12.11
C ASN A 51 -12.04 15.70 12.50
N ILE A 52 -11.50 14.48 12.30
CA ILE A 52 -12.15 13.24 12.76
C ILE A 52 -11.83 12.94 14.24
N SER A 53 -11.00 13.75 14.89
CA SER A 53 -10.51 13.56 16.27
C SER A 53 -9.65 12.31 16.42
N SER A 54 -8.91 11.93 15.40
CA SER A 54 -7.95 10.84 15.44
C SER A 54 -6.54 11.37 15.70
N ASP A 55 -5.82 10.75 16.62
CA ASP A 55 -4.39 11.02 16.80
C ASP A 55 -3.65 10.63 15.50
N ALA A 56 -3.00 11.59 14.87
CA ALA A 56 -2.21 11.32 13.66
C ALA A 56 -0.90 12.10 13.67
N ILE A 57 0.11 11.53 13.01
CA ILE A 57 1.36 12.21 12.71
C ILE A 57 1.74 11.99 11.25
N PHE A 58 2.39 12.99 10.67
CA PHE A 58 3.10 12.88 9.41
C PHE A 58 4.60 12.66 9.66
N VAL A 59 5.20 11.74 8.91
CA VAL A 59 6.65 11.52 8.90
C VAL A 59 7.14 11.52 7.46
N LYS A 60 8.02 12.47 7.14
CA LYS A 60 8.67 12.50 5.82
C LYS A 60 9.58 11.29 5.68
N CYS A 61 9.35 10.49 4.63
CA CYS A 61 10.08 9.24 4.42
C CYS A 61 10.19 8.91 2.93
N ASP A 62 11.40 8.66 2.48
CA ASP A 62 11.70 7.98 1.22
C ASP A 62 11.88 6.50 1.51
N VAL A 63 10.89 5.68 1.19
CA VAL A 63 10.89 4.23 1.49
C VAL A 63 12.04 3.46 0.83
N SER A 64 12.69 4.03 -0.20
CA SER A 64 13.88 3.42 -0.82
C SER A 64 15.14 3.48 0.05
N LYS A 65 15.11 4.32 1.12
CA LYS A 65 16.22 4.59 2.03
C LYS A 65 16.01 3.91 3.37
N SER A 66 16.96 3.06 3.74
CA SER A 66 16.90 2.27 4.98
C SER A 66 16.82 3.15 6.23
N ASP A 67 17.58 4.24 6.27
CA ASP A 67 17.64 5.12 7.43
C ASP A 67 16.33 5.91 7.61
N ASP A 68 15.70 6.35 6.51
CA ASP A 68 14.41 7.02 6.56
C ASP A 68 13.33 6.07 7.12
N VAL A 69 13.28 4.80 6.64
CA VAL A 69 12.32 3.82 7.11
C VAL A 69 12.57 3.46 8.57
N LYS A 70 13.84 3.32 8.98
CA LYS A 70 14.19 3.08 10.39
C LYS A 70 13.70 4.24 11.27
N ALA A 71 14.01 5.48 10.91
CA ALA A 71 13.57 6.67 11.63
C ALA A 71 12.02 6.79 11.69
N LEU A 72 11.32 6.39 10.62
CA LEU A 72 9.85 6.33 10.59
C LEU A 72 9.31 5.39 11.66
N ILE A 73 9.86 4.17 11.79
CA ILE A 73 9.41 3.20 12.78
C ILE A 73 9.76 3.67 14.19
N GLU A 74 10.98 4.17 14.42
CA GLU A 74 11.38 4.75 15.71
C GLU A 74 10.41 5.87 16.12
N LYS A 75 10.11 6.81 15.22
CA LYS A 75 9.15 7.90 15.48
C LYS A 75 7.75 7.39 15.79
N THR A 76 7.30 6.33 15.10
CA THR A 76 6.01 5.68 15.36
C THR A 76 5.94 5.13 16.79
N ILE A 77 6.98 4.41 17.21
CA ILE A 77 7.04 3.80 18.54
C ILE A 77 7.21 4.87 19.61
N ASP A 78 8.05 5.86 19.41
CA ASP A 78 8.23 6.97 20.36
C ASP A 78 6.92 7.74 20.60
N THR A 79 6.09 7.89 19.57
CA THR A 79 4.85 8.67 19.66
C THR A 79 3.69 7.84 20.25
N PHE A 80 3.55 6.59 19.82
CA PHE A 80 2.34 5.80 20.13
C PHE A 80 2.62 4.52 20.95
N GLY A 81 3.89 4.17 21.18
CA GLY A 81 4.30 3.03 22.00
C GLY A 81 4.14 1.66 21.37
N ARG A 82 3.58 1.58 20.14
CA ARG A 82 3.28 0.33 19.46
C ARG A 82 3.04 0.51 17.96
N LEU A 83 3.07 -0.60 17.24
CA LEU A 83 2.60 -0.71 15.86
C LEU A 83 1.73 -1.97 15.74
N ASP A 84 0.45 -1.82 15.34
CA ASP A 84 -0.49 -2.93 15.18
C ASP A 84 -0.69 -3.32 13.73
N PHE A 85 -0.76 -2.33 12.83
CA PHE A 85 -1.04 -2.52 11.41
C PHE A 85 -0.12 -1.69 10.55
N ALA A 86 0.21 -2.22 9.37
CA ALA A 86 0.93 -1.47 8.35
C ALA A 86 0.28 -1.68 6.98
N PHE A 87 0.16 -0.59 6.23
CA PHE A 87 -0.17 -0.62 4.81
C PHE A 87 1.01 -0.06 4.01
N ASN A 88 1.79 -0.94 3.41
CA ASN A 88 2.95 -0.62 2.60
C ASN A 88 2.49 -0.32 1.16
N ASN A 89 2.11 0.94 0.92
CA ASN A 89 1.46 1.38 -0.32
C ASN A 89 2.35 2.27 -1.19
N ALA A 90 3.40 2.90 -0.66
CA ALA A 90 4.28 3.76 -1.44
C ALA A 90 4.78 3.07 -2.71
N GLY A 91 4.66 3.76 -3.85
CA GLY A 91 5.06 3.22 -5.13
C GLY A 91 5.00 4.25 -6.26
N ILE A 92 5.71 3.94 -7.32
CA ILE A 92 5.78 4.74 -8.55
C ILE A 92 5.49 3.86 -9.77
N GLU A 93 4.97 4.48 -10.83
CA GLU A 93 4.68 3.82 -12.10
C GLU A 93 5.93 3.53 -12.95
N GLY A 94 7.00 4.30 -12.74
CA GLY A 94 8.18 4.31 -13.60
C GLY A 94 7.90 4.95 -14.96
N THR A 95 8.84 4.80 -15.90
CA THR A 95 8.72 5.28 -17.27
C THR A 95 8.38 4.13 -18.20
N SER A 96 7.35 4.32 -19.05
CA SER A 96 6.95 3.30 -20.02
C SER A 96 7.97 3.19 -21.16
N ALA A 97 8.47 1.97 -21.39
CA ALA A 97 9.36 1.62 -22.49
C ALA A 97 9.30 0.09 -22.74
N PRO A 98 9.52 -0.38 -23.97
CA PRO A 98 9.78 -1.81 -24.22
C PRO A 98 10.93 -2.34 -23.37
N THR A 99 10.98 -3.64 -23.13
CA THR A 99 11.97 -4.24 -22.22
C THR A 99 13.42 -3.87 -22.59
N GLN A 100 13.77 -3.86 -23.86
CA GLN A 100 15.11 -3.53 -24.35
C GLN A 100 15.49 -2.03 -24.20
N ASP A 101 14.47 -1.17 -24.11
CA ASP A 101 14.64 0.29 -24.06
C ASP A 101 14.42 0.83 -22.62
N CYS A 102 14.08 -0.04 -21.66
CA CYS A 102 13.97 0.32 -20.27
C CYS A 102 15.35 0.64 -19.71
N THR A 103 15.58 1.90 -19.34
CA THR A 103 16.88 2.32 -18.81
C THR A 103 17.16 1.70 -17.45
N GLU A 104 18.43 1.44 -17.13
CA GLU A 104 18.85 0.97 -15.80
C GLU A 104 18.39 1.93 -14.69
N GLU A 105 18.46 3.24 -14.92
CA GLU A 105 17.98 4.23 -13.97
C GLU A 105 16.49 4.07 -13.63
N ASN A 106 15.63 3.89 -14.67
CA ASN A 106 14.20 3.65 -14.48
C ASN A 106 13.95 2.33 -13.76
N TRP A 107 14.69 1.28 -14.14
CA TRP A 107 14.63 -0.03 -13.50
C TRP A 107 15.01 0.08 -12.02
N ASP A 108 16.18 0.60 -11.70
CA ASP A 108 16.71 0.68 -10.35
C ASP A 108 15.82 1.52 -9.44
N LYS A 109 15.35 2.68 -9.93
CA LYS A 109 14.45 3.55 -9.19
C LYS A 109 13.12 2.85 -8.88
N THR A 110 12.52 2.19 -9.87
CA THR A 110 11.24 1.50 -9.71
C THR A 110 11.36 0.32 -8.74
N ILE A 111 12.39 -0.50 -8.87
CA ILE A 111 12.67 -1.62 -7.95
C ILE A 111 12.97 -1.11 -6.54
N SER A 112 13.77 -0.05 -6.42
CA SER A 112 14.13 0.53 -5.11
C SER A 112 12.93 1.03 -4.33
N VAL A 113 11.98 1.68 -5.00
CA VAL A 113 10.77 2.19 -4.33
C VAL A 113 9.75 1.07 -4.11
N ASN A 114 9.35 0.38 -5.19
CA ASN A 114 8.19 -0.50 -5.17
C ASN A 114 8.43 -1.85 -4.49
N LEU A 115 9.65 -2.40 -4.55
CA LEU A 115 9.98 -3.71 -4.02
C LEU A 115 10.88 -3.63 -2.80
N LYS A 116 12.06 -3.00 -2.93
CA LYS A 116 12.99 -2.83 -1.81
C LYS A 116 12.36 -2.00 -0.70
N GLY A 117 11.60 -0.94 -1.05
CA GLY A 117 10.90 -0.10 -0.06
C GLY A 117 9.92 -0.91 0.80
N ILE A 118 9.11 -1.77 0.21
CA ILE A 118 8.20 -2.67 0.95
C ILE A 118 9.00 -3.64 1.83
N TRP A 119 10.09 -4.20 1.31
CA TRP A 119 10.96 -5.06 2.13
C TRP A 119 11.56 -4.31 3.32
N LEU A 120 12.04 -3.08 3.13
CA LEU A 120 12.57 -2.24 4.20
C LEU A 120 11.50 -1.93 5.26
N CYS A 121 10.28 -1.58 4.83
CA CYS A 121 9.17 -1.38 5.75
C CYS A 121 8.94 -2.62 6.61
N MET A 122 8.71 -3.79 6.00
CA MET A 122 8.50 -5.03 6.74
C MET A 122 9.70 -5.40 7.65
N LYS A 123 10.93 -5.15 7.20
CA LYS A 123 12.15 -5.40 7.99
C LYS A 123 12.14 -4.69 9.34
N TYR A 124 11.60 -3.48 9.40
CA TYR A 124 11.55 -2.68 10.63
C TYR A 124 10.20 -2.75 11.36
N GLU A 125 9.09 -3.01 10.65
CA GLU A 125 7.75 -3.18 11.24
C GLU A 125 7.62 -4.47 12.02
N ILE A 126 8.08 -5.58 11.45
CA ILE A 126 7.91 -6.92 12.03
C ILE A 126 8.51 -7.03 13.44
N PRO A 127 9.74 -6.57 13.70
CA PRO A 127 10.29 -6.62 15.07
C PRO A 127 9.41 -5.91 16.10
N GLU A 128 8.78 -4.79 15.74
CA GLU A 128 7.92 -4.06 16.66
C GLU A 128 6.58 -4.78 16.90
N MET A 129 6.01 -5.39 15.87
CA MET A 129 4.80 -6.20 15.98
C MET A 129 5.06 -7.49 16.80
N LEU A 130 6.24 -8.09 16.69
CA LEU A 130 6.63 -9.27 17.48
C LEU A 130 6.67 -8.99 18.98
N LYS A 131 7.00 -7.76 19.41
CA LYS A 131 6.98 -7.37 20.84
C LYS A 131 5.57 -7.46 21.44
N THR A 132 4.54 -7.27 20.61
CA THR A 132 3.13 -7.38 21.04
C THR A 132 2.53 -8.76 20.77
N GLY A 133 3.21 -9.62 20.02
CA GLY A 133 2.75 -10.96 19.63
C GLY A 133 1.56 -10.96 18.67
N LYS A 134 1.19 -9.80 18.09
CA LYS A 134 0.08 -9.68 17.14
C LYS A 134 0.30 -8.51 16.18
N GLY A 135 0.06 -8.75 14.89
CA GLY A 135 0.13 -7.70 13.88
C GLY A 135 -0.52 -8.11 12.56
N ALA A 136 -0.83 -7.14 11.71
CA ALA A 136 -1.19 -7.42 10.33
C ALA A 136 -0.55 -6.39 9.39
N ILE A 137 0.11 -6.90 8.35
CA ILE A 137 0.73 -6.12 7.28
C ILE A 137 -0.04 -6.38 6.00
N VAL A 138 -0.39 -5.32 5.30
CA VAL A 138 -0.92 -5.38 3.95
C VAL A 138 0.04 -4.65 3.04
N ASN A 139 0.58 -5.33 2.04
CA ASN A 139 1.39 -4.72 1.00
C ASN A 139 0.52 -4.32 -0.20
N CYS A 140 0.93 -3.33 -0.97
CA CYS A 140 0.24 -2.91 -2.19
C CYS A 140 1.03 -3.34 -3.43
N ALA A 141 0.54 -4.39 -4.10
CA ALA A 141 1.02 -4.75 -5.43
C ALA A 141 0.21 -4.01 -6.52
N SER A 142 -0.37 -4.73 -7.45
CA SER A 142 -1.22 -4.31 -8.56
C SER A 142 -1.70 -5.56 -9.28
N VAL A 143 -2.70 -5.48 -10.14
CA VAL A 143 -2.96 -6.50 -11.16
C VAL A 143 -1.71 -6.80 -12.00
N ALA A 144 -0.81 -5.80 -12.16
CA ALA A 144 0.52 -5.97 -12.77
C ALA A 144 1.48 -6.87 -11.97
N GLY A 145 1.11 -7.32 -10.79
CA GLY A 145 1.79 -8.37 -10.05
C GLY A 145 1.23 -9.77 -10.32
N LEU A 146 0.13 -9.87 -11.05
CA LEU A 146 -0.55 -11.11 -11.40
C LEU A 146 -0.45 -11.42 -12.90
N VAL A 147 -0.43 -10.37 -13.73
CA VAL A 147 -0.32 -10.47 -15.20
C VAL A 147 0.74 -9.51 -15.74
N GLY A 148 1.16 -9.72 -16.99
CA GLY A 148 2.11 -8.85 -17.68
C GLY A 148 1.45 -7.61 -18.27
N PHE A 149 2.20 -6.51 -18.34
CA PHE A 149 1.81 -5.28 -19.05
C PHE A 149 2.93 -4.86 -20.00
N GLN A 150 2.58 -4.66 -21.26
CA GLN A 150 3.52 -4.13 -22.24
C GLN A 150 4.04 -2.75 -21.82
N GLY A 151 5.33 -2.53 -22.01
CA GLY A 151 5.95 -1.24 -21.76
C GLY A 151 6.22 -0.91 -20.28
N LEU A 152 6.00 -1.85 -19.35
CA LEU A 152 6.21 -1.63 -17.91
C LEU A 152 7.07 -2.71 -17.25
N PRO A 153 8.25 -3.08 -17.81
CA PRO A 153 9.02 -4.23 -17.32
C PRO A 153 9.44 -4.09 -15.85
N ALA A 154 9.97 -2.93 -15.44
CA ALA A 154 10.38 -2.68 -14.06
C ALA A 154 9.20 -2.69 -13.08
N TYR A 155 8.08 -2.07 -13.46
CA TYR A 155 6.88 -2.03 -12.63
C TYR A 155 6.30 -3.43 -12.42
N VAL A 156 6.09 -4.18 -13.51
CA VAL A 156 5.58 -5.58 -13.48
C VAL A 156 6.48 -6.46 -12.63
N ALA A 157 7.80 -6.42 -12.85
CA ALA A 157 8.76 -7.19 -12.06
C ALA A 157 8.69 -6.83 -10.57
N SER A 158 8.60 -5.52 -10.24
CA SER A 158 8.49 -5.07 -8.86
C SER A 158 7.22 -5.60 -8.18
N LYS A 159 6.08 -5.56 -8.86
CA LYS A 159 4.78 -5.96 -8.30
C LYS A 159 4.64 -7.48 -8.16
N HIS A 160 5.21 -8.27 -9.08
CA HIS A 160 5.37 -9.72 -8.89
C HIS A 160 6.28 -10.04 -7.71
N GLY A 161 7.39 -9.32 -7.55
CA GLY A 161 8.30 -9.46 -6.41
C GLY A 161 7.62 -9.20 -5.07
N VAL A 162 6.74 -8.19 -4.98
CA VAL A 162 5.94 -7.89 -3.76
C VAL A 162 5.06 -9.07 -3.37
N ILE A 163 4.42 -9.74 -4.33
CA ILE A 163 3.58 -10.92 -4.04
C ILE A 163 4.44 -12.07 -3.51
N GLY A 164 5.60 -12.34 -4.13
CA GLY A 164 6.54 -13.36 -3.65
C GLY A 164 7.02 -13.07 -2.22
N LEU A 165 7.47 -11.83 -1.97
CA LEU A 165 7.94 -11.37 -0.67
C LEU A 165 6.85 -11.47 0.41
N THR A 166 5.60 -11.12 0.07
CA THR A 166 4.43 -11.25 0.96
C THR A 166 4.19 -12.69 1.40
N LYS A 167 4.23 -13.64 0.45
CA LYS A 167 4.05 -15.07 0.74
C LYS A 167 5.15 -15.60 1.64
N THR A 168 6.40 -15.20 1.40
CA THR A 168 7.54 -15.58 2.25
C THR A 168 7.35 -15.10 3.68
N ALA A 169 7.10 -13.81 3.86
CA ALA A 169 6.88 -13.23 5.18
C ALA A 169 5.65 -13.85 5.90
N ALA A 170 4.57 -14.14 5.17
CA ALA A 170 3.40 -14.80 5.74
C ALA A 170 3.76 -16.17 6.34
N LEU A 171 4.58 -16.98 5.66
CA LEU A 171 5.01 -18.29 6.15
C LEU A 171 5.95 -18.18 7.37
N GLU A 172 6.86 -17.20 7.37
CA GLU A 172 7.83 -16.99 8.43
C GLU A 172 7.18 -16.56 9.75
N TYR A 173 6.14 -15.72 9.69
CA TYR A 173 5.59 -15.03 10.87
C TYR A 173 4.20 -15.48 11.28
N ALA A 174 3.53 -16.38 10.53
CA ALA A 174 2.17 -16.84 10.87
C ALA A 174 2.06 -17.43 12.27
N LYS A 175 3.01 -18.30 12.67
CA LYS A 175 3.04 -18.92 14.02
C LYS A 175 3.39 -17.92 15.14
N LEU A 176 3.89 -16.75 14.76
CA LEU A 176 4.28 -15.68 15.67
C LEU A 176 3.20 -14.60 15.81
N GLY A 177 2.01 -14.86 15.25
CA GLY A 177 0.83 -13.99 15.38
C GLY A 177 0.80 -12.81 14.42
N ILE A 178 1.66 -12.78 13.39
CA ILE A 178 1.67 -11.72 12.38
C ILE A 178 1.10 -12.28 11.06
N ARG A 179 0.09 -11.61 10.49
CA ARG A 179 -0.45 -11.91 9.18
C ARG A 179 0.11 -10.93 8.16
N VAL A 180 0.50 -11.45 6.98
CA VAL A 180 1.02 -10.62 5.89
C VAL A 180 0.25 -10.97 4.62
N ASN A 181 -0.43 -9.99 4.05
CA ASN A 181 -1.21 -10.13 2.82
C ASN A 181 -0.85 -9.04 1.82
N VAL A 182 -1.34 -9.16 0.60
CA VAL A 182 -1.13 -8.14 -0.43
C VAL A 182 -2.43 -7.88 -1.20
N VAL A 183 -2.78 -6.61 -1.38
CA VAL A 183 -3.84 -6.20 -2.30
C VAL A 183 -3.25 -5.96 -3.69
N CYS A 184 -4.01 -6.34 -4.71
CA CYS A 184 -3.65 -6.18 -6.12
C CYS A 184 -4.72 -5.31 -6.81
N PRO A 185 -4.63 -3.97 -6.69
CA PRO A 185 -5.60 -3.07 -7.30
C PRO A 185 -5.60 -3.14 -8.82
N GLY A 186 -6.79 -3.02 -9.44
CA GLY A 186 -6.96 -2.68 -10.85
C GLY A 186 -6.69 -1.20 -11.12
N VAL A 187 -7.39 -0.61 -12.08
CA VAL A 187 -7.28 0.81 -12.38
C VAL A 187 -8.10 1.63 -11.39
N ILE A 188 -7.43 2.36 -10.50
CA ILE A 188 -8.05 3.12 -9.41
C ILE A 188 -7.88 4.62 -9.67
N GLN A 189 -8.97 5.40 -9.53
CA GLN A 189 -8.98 6.84 -9.71
C GLN A 189 -8.03 7.54 -8.71
N THR A 190 -6.84 7.87 -9.17
CA THR A 190 -5.75 8.40 -8.33
C THR A 190 -4.92 9.41 -9.14
N PRO A 191 -4.12 10.26 -8.48
CA PRO A 191 -3.17 11.12 -9.19
C PRO A 191 -2.19 10.37 -10.11
N MET A 192 -1.90 9.09 -9.84
CA MET A 192 -1.08 8.24 -10.72
C MET A 192 -1.79 8.02 -12.06
N ILE A 193 -3.07 7.65 -12.04
CA ILE A 193 -3.87 7.44 -13.25
C ILE A 193 -4.10 8.77 -13.99
N ASP A 194 -4.27 9.88 -13.27
CA ASP A 194 -4.36 11.21 -13.88
C ASP A 194 -3.09 11.54 -14.69
N ARG A 195 -1.89 11.18 -14.17
CA ARG A 195 -0.63 11.36 -14.91
C ARG A 195 -0.54 10.44 -16.13
N LEU A 196 -0.91 9.17 -15.98
CA LEU A 196 -0.83 8.18 -17.06
C LEU A 196 -1.81 8.50 -18.21
N THR A 197 -3.01 8.93 -17.90
CA THR A 197 -4.04 9.29 -18.91
C THR A 197 -3.87 10.70 -19.46
N GLY A 198 -3.10 11.56 -18.76
CA GLY A 198 -3.05 13.00 -19.04
C GLY A 198 -4.42 13.66 -18.94
N LYS A 199 -5.39 13.02 -18.25
CA LYS A 199 -6.81 13.42 -18.15
C LYS A 199 -7.52 13.51 -19.50
N LYS A 200 -7.00 12.83 -20.53
CA LYS A 200 -7.61 12.80 -21.87
C LYS A 200 -8.74 11.78 -21.88
N LYS A 201 -9.88 12.16 -22.46
CA LYS A 201 -11.09 11.34 -22.52
C LYS A 201 -10.84 9.97 -23.16
N GLU A 202 -10.15 9.97 -24.30
CA GLU A 202 -9.84 8.75 -25.05
C GLU A 202 -8.98 7.78 -24.25
N ALA A 203 -7.98 8.29 -23.50
CA ALA A 203 -7.14 7.48 -22.64
C ALA A 203 -7.93 6.93 -21.44
N ILE A 204 -8.82 7.74 -20.85
CA ILE A 204 -9.70 7.31 -19.75
C ILE A 204 -10.64 6.20 -20.24
N GLU A 205 -11.25 6.35 -21.41
CA GLU A 205 -12.13 5.33 -22.01
C GLU A 205 -11.36 4.04 -22.30
N GLN A 206 -10.13 4.14 -22.80
CA GLN A 206 -9.25 2.98 -23.04
C GLN A 206 -8.93 2.23 -21.75
N PHE A 207 -8.52 2.93 -20.69
CA PHE A 207 -8.23 2.32 -19.39
C PHE A 207 -9.49 1.76 -18.72
N THR A 208 -10.63 2.45 -18.84
CA THR A 208 -11.92 1.97 -18.31
C THR A 208 -12.36 0.70 -19.02
N GLY A 209 -12.10 0.58 -20.31
CA GLY A 209 -12.42 -0.61 -21.10
C GLY A 209 -11.64 -1.87 -20.72
N LEU A 210 -10.54 -1.72 -19.96
CA LEU A 210 -9.80 -2.87 -19.41
C LEU A 210 -10.49 -3.50 -18.21
N GLU A 211 -11.37 -2.77 -17.51
CA GLU A 211 -12.06 -3.23 -16.32
C GLU A 211 -13.43 -3.81 -16.70
N PRO A 212 -13.71 -5.11 -16.52
CA PRO A 212 -14.99 -5.71 -16.86
C PRO A 212 -16.19 -5.04 -16.19
N ILE A 213 -16.00 -4.45 -15.00
CA ILE A 213 -17.05 -3.68 -14.29
C ILE A 213 -17.39 -2.35 -15.00
N GLY A 214 -16.59 -1.91 -15.99
CA GLY A 214 -16.87 -0.73 -16.83
C GLY A 214 -16.61 0.62 -16.16
N ARG A 215 -15.83 0.68 -15.09
CA ARG A 215 -15.42 1.94 -14.44
C ARG A 215 -14.09 1.79 -13.72
N PHE A 216 -13.45 2.90 -13.42
CA PHE A 216 -12.36 2.90 -12.45
C PHE A 216 -12.87 2.54 -11.04
N GLY A 217 -12.02 1.86 -10.27
CA GLY A 217 -12.22 1.71 -8.84
C GLY A 217 -11.99 3.03 -8.10
N ASN A 218 -12.68 3.21 -6.98
CA ASN A 218 -12.42 4.31 -6.07
C ASN A 218 -11.34 3.91 -5.05
N PRO A 219 -10.49 4.84 -4.58
CA PRO A 219 -9.50 4.55 -3.54
C PRO A 219 -10.09 3.93 -2.28
N GLU A 220 -11.33 4.26 -1.93
CA GLU A 220 -12.06 3.74 -0.78
C GLU A 220 -12.35 2.23 -0.90
N GLU A 221 -12.56 1.72 -2.12
CA GLU A 221 -12.79 0.28 -2.36
C GLU A 221 -11.54 -0.55 -2.02
N ILE A 222 -10.35 0.02 -2.26
CA ILE A 222 -9.08 -0.60 -1.83
C ILE A 222 -8.89 -0.45 -0.31
N ALA A 223 -9.21 0.73 0.23
CA ALA A 223 -9.12 0.98 1.67
C ALA A 223 -9.96 -0.01 2.48
N ASP A 224 -11.19 -0.30 2.05
CA ASP A 224 -12.08 -1.26 2.71
C ASP A 224 -11.50 -2.68 2.70
N ALA A 225 -10.88 -3.11 1.60
CA ALA A 225 -10.19 -4.40 1.52
C ALA A 225 -8.98 -4.45 2.48
N VAL A 226 -8.19 -3.39 2.55
CA VAL A 226 -7.05 -3.27 3.47
C VAL A 226 -7.51 -3.33 4.93
N LEU A 227 -8.58 -2.60 5.29
CA LEU A 227 -9.13 -2.63 6.63
C LEU A 227 -9.61 -4.04 7.02
N TRP A 228 -10.32 -4.73 6.10
CA TRP A 228 -10.75 -6.09 6.35
C TRP A 228 -9.54 -7.02 6.57
N LEU A 229 -8.51 -6.96 5.73
CA LEU A 229 -7.30 -7.76 5.88
C LEU A 229 -6.55 -7.46 7.18
N CYS A 230 -6.63 -6.24 7.71
CA CYS A 230 -6.05 -5.87 9.00
C CYS A 230 -6.90 -6.34 10.20
N SER A 231 -8.19 -6.57 10.00
CA SER A 231 -9.15 -6.89 11.08
C SER A 231 -9.05 -8.34 11.57
N ASP A 232 -9.68 -8.62 12.71
CA ASP A 232 -9.85 -9.98 13.24
C ASP A 232 -10.81 -10.84 12.41
N GLU A 233 -11.63 -10.22 11.57
CA GLU A 233 -12.51 -10.92 10.62
C GLU A 233 -11.72 -11.67 9.54
N ALA A 234 -10.46 -11.25 9.27
CA ALA A 234 -9.51 -11.92 8.40
C ALA A 234 -8.47 -12.77 9.17
N SER A 235 -8.78 -13.24 10.38
CA SER A 235 -7.83 -13.93 11.27
C SER A 235 -7.22 -15.21 10.69
N PHE A 236 -7.88 -15.85 9.72
CA PHE A 236 -7.38 -17.06 9.04
C PHE A 236 -6.81 -16.78 7.64
N VAL A 237 -6.58 -15.48 7.31
CA VAL A 237 -6.08 -15.05 6.00
C VAL A 237 -4.67 -14.51 6.14
N THR A 238 -3.68 -15.24 5.57
CA THR A 238 -2.29 -14.81 5.46
C THR A 238 -1.67 -15.36 4.19
N GLY A 239 -0.77 -14.61 3.54
CA GLY A 239 -0.15 -14.96 2.26
C GLY A 239 -1.05 -14.77 1.03
N LEU A 240 -2.23 -14.18 1.19
CA LEU A 240 -3.19 -13.94 0.11
C LEU A 240 -2.69 -12.80 -0.79
N ALA A 241 -2.72 -13.02 -2.11
CA ALA A 241 -2.71 -11.96 -3.10
C ALA A 241 -4.17 -11.71 -3.53
N MET A 242 -4.75 -10.59 -3.07
CA MET A 242 -6.16 -10.28 -3.22
C MET A 242 -6.39 -9.28 -4.34
N PRO A 243 -6.90 -9.69 -5.53
CA PRO A 243 -7.34 -8.75 -6.54
C PRO A 243 -8.52 -7.89 -6.04
N VAL A 244 -8.44 -6.59 -6.27
CA VAL A 244 -9.54 -5.63 -6.07
C VAL A 244 -9.55 -4.79 -7.35
N ASP A 245 -10.11 -5.36 -8.41
CA ASP A 245 -9.78 -5.02 -9.78
C ASP A 245 -10.97 -5.00 -10.76
N GLY A 246 -12.18 -5.02 -10.26
CA GLY A 246 -13.36 -5.00 -11.13
C GLY A 246 -13.47 -6.19 -12.09
N GLY A 247 -12.75 -7.29 -11.80
CA GLY A 247 -12.74 -8.51 -12.63
C GLY A 247 -11.61 -8.55 -13.67
N PHE A 248 -10.66 -7.62 -13.63
CA PHE A 248 -9.57 -7.52 -14.61
C PHE A 248 -8.80 -8.84 -14.82
N VAL A 249 -8.43 -9.53 -13.74
CA VAL A 249 -7.66 -10.79 -13.83
C VAL A 249 -8.52 -12.03 -13.92
N ALA A 250 -9.83 -11.91 -14.01
CA ALA A 250 -10.76 -13.05 -14.11
C ALA A 250 -11.06 -13.47 -15.57
N GLN A 251 -10.53 -12.75 -16.55
CA GLN A 251 -10.73 -12.96 -17.99
C GLN A 251 -9.51 -13.58 -18.66
#